data_f5fe04bc0a878c716cd2e9bfe5e17354
#
_entry.id   f5fe04bc0a878c716cd2e9bfe5e17354
#
_cell.length_a   1.000
_cell.length_b   1.000
_cell.length_c   1.000
_cell.angle_alpha   90.00
_cell.angle_beta   90.00
_cell.angle_gamma   90.00
#
_symmetry.space_group_name_H-M   'P 1'
#
loop_
_entity.id
_entity.type
_entity.pdbx_description
1 polymer ?
#
loop_
_entity_poly.entity_id
_entity_poly.type
_entity_poly.pdbx_seq_one_letter_code
_entity_poly.pdbx_strand_id
1 'polypeptide(L)'
;MDRTRATIIAAVMLATMAFAGHALRASEVARDESIGLSEVAIAGREFAEQALDADFLDVLRAREVLFRTYDPHADEPVWLFLGYFDRQKEGSQVHSPRHCYPGSGWNIEQELALPATWRDGVVHALVVNNGRERRLVCFWYQTPFAIEGDVLRLKVALTRQALLRRPQDVVFASVSTPFTGGIEPATERALAVAREVENEIVRLYGRFERKPA
;
A
#
# COMPACT_ATOMS: atom_id res chain seq x y z
N MET A 1 -25.80 -28.36 28.83
CA MET A 1 -26.42 -27.24 28.06
C MET A 1 -27.44 -27.86 27.14
N ASP A 2 -28.69 -27.44 27.21
CA ASP A 2 -29.78 -28.01 26.40
C ASP A 2 -29.52 -27.71 24.90
N ARG A 3 -29.71 -28.71 24.04
CA ARG A 3 -29.47 -28.60 22.59
C ARG A 3 -30.19 -27.38 21.99
N THR A 4 -31.41 -27.12 22.45
CA THR A 4 -32.22 -25.96 22.02
C THR A 4 -31.55 -24.63 22.34
N ARG A 5 -30.96 -24.50 23.54
CA ARG A 5 -30.25 -23.27 23.94
C ARG A 5 -28.96 -23.05 23.13
N ALA A 6 -28.21 -24.13 22.84
CA ALA A 6 -27.03 -24.06 22.02
C ALA A 6 -27.36 -23.62 20.58
N THR A 7 -28.45 -24.15 20.00
CA THR A 7 -28.91 -23.78 18.66
C THR A 7 -29.36 -22.31 18.61
N ILE A 8 -30.09 -21.82 19.62
CA ILE A 8 -30.50 -20.42 19.68
C ILE A 8 -29.28 -19.48 19.77
N ILE A 9 -28.31 -19.81 20.62
CA ILE A 9 -27.07 -19.01 20.76
C ILE A 9 -26.30 -18.97 19.43
N ALA A 10 -26.15 -20.11 18.78
CA ALA A 10 -25.46 -20.17 17.46
C ALA A 10 -26.22 -19.36 16.40
N ALA A 11 -27.53 -19.44 16.33
CA ALA A 11 -28.36 -18.67 15.40
C ALA A 11 -28.26 -17.15 15.66
N VAL A 12 -28.27 -16.72 16.92
CA VAL A 12 -28.08 -15.30 17.28
C VAL A 12 -26.67 -14.83 16.91
N MET A 13 -25.64 -15.62 17.17
CA MET A 13 -24.26 -15.28 16.78
C MET A 13 -24.12 -15.14 15.25
N LEU A 14 -24.69 -16.07 14.49
CA LEU A 14 -24.68 -15.99 13.03
C LEU A 14 -25.45 -14.78 12.50
N ALA A 15 -26.61 -14.48 13.07
CA ALA A 15 -27.40 -13.31 12.69
C ALA A 15 -26.69 -11.99 13.03
N THR A 16 -26.03 -11.91 14.19
CA THR A 16 -25.22 -10.72 14.56
C THR A 16 -23.99 -10.56 13.68
N MET A 17 -23.32 -11.66 13.33
CA MET A 17 -22.20 -11.63 12.38
C MET A 17 -22.65 -11.21 10.98
N ALA A 18 -23.76 -11.74 10.48
CA ALA A 18 -24.31 -11.37 9.17
C ALA A 18 -24.77 -9.90 9.15
N PHE A 19 -25.42 -9.43 10.21
CA PHE A 19 -25.83 -8.04 10.35
C PHE A 19 -24.63 -7.09 10.45
N ALA A 20 -23.63 -7.43 11.26
CA ALA A 20 -22.39 -6.65 11.36
C ALA A 20 -21.66 -6.60 10.02
N GLY A 21 -21.55 -7.73 9.32
CA GLY A 21 -20.95 -7.78 7.98
C GLY A 21 -21.70 -6.93 6.95
N HIS A 22 -23.04 -6.96 6.99
CA HIS A 22 -23.88 -6.12 6.13
C HIS A 22 -23.76 -4.63 6.48
N ALA A 23 -23.78 -4.28 7.77
CA ALA A 23 -23.62 -2.91 8.23
C ALA A 23 -22.25 -2.33 7.89
N LEU A 24 -21.18 -3.12 7.99
CA LEU A 24 -19.82 -2.73 7.58
C LEU A 24 -19.72 -2.47 6.06
N ARG A 25 -20.33 -3.32 5.25
CA ARG A 25 -20.39 -3.13 3.78
C ARG A 25 -21.21 -1.89 3.39
N ALA A 26 -22.33 -1.64 4.08
CA ALA A 26 -23.17 -0.47 3.83
C ALA A 26 -22.53 0.85 4.29
N SER A 27 -21.47 0.80 5.10
CA SER A 27 -20.74 1.97 5.58
C SER A 27 -19.51 2.32 4.76
N GLU A 28 -19.26 1.62 3.64
CA GLU A 28 -18.15 1.97 2.73
C GLU A 28 -18.35 3.35 2.12
N VAL A 29 -17.60 4.31 2.62
CA VAL A 29 -17.48 5.64 2.01
C VAL A 29 -16.40 5.56 0.95
N ALA A 30 -16.79 5.33 -0.30
CA ALA A 30 -15.86 5.37 -1.43
C ALA A 30 -15.67 6.82 -1.90
N ARG A 31 -14.47 7.15 -2.29
CA ARG A 31 -14.20 8.39 -3.03
C ARG A 31 -14.37 8.11 -4.51
N ASP A 32 -15.27 8.80 -5.17
CA ASP A 32 -15.48 8.66 -6.63
C ASP A 32 -14.50 9.51 -7.47
N GLU A 33 -13.65 10.29 -6.82
CA GLU A 33 -12.68 11.17 -7.48
C GLU A 33 -11.28 10.55 -7.54
N SER A 34 -10.51 10.92 -8.57
CA SER A 34 -9.08 10.68 -8.69
C SER A 34 -8.33 11.36 -7.54
N ILE A 35 -7.38 10.66 -6.91
CA ILE A 35 -6.49 11.28 -5.92
C ILE A 35 -5.40 12.14 -6.58
N GLY A 36 -5.12 11.90 -7.88
CA GLY A 36 -4.13 12.63 -8.66
C GLY A 36 -2.69 12.13 -8.42
N LEU A 37 -2.47 10.82 -8.41
CA LEU A 37 -1.14 10.24 -8.25
C LEU A 37 -0.14 10.76 -9.28
N SER A 38 -0.60 11.12 -10.49
CA SER A 38 0.26 11.69 -11.54
C SER A 38 0.96 13.00 -11.12
N GLU A 39 0.43 13.70 -10.12
CA GLU A 39 1.01 14.94 -9.60
C GLU A 39 2.14 14.71 -8.57
N VAL A 40 2.32 13.47 -8.11
CA VAL A 40 3.42 13.14 -7.19
C VAL A 40 4.74 13.38 -7.92
N ALA A 41 5.55 14.29 -7.42
CA ALA A 41 6.87 14.59 -7.95
C ALA A 41 7.83 14.89 -6.81
N ILE A 42 9.04 14.35 -6.91
CA ILE A 42 10.11 14.62 -5.96
C ILE A 42 10.93 15.79 -6.49
N ALA A 43 10.97 16.87 -5.72
CA ALA A 43 11.62 18.10 -6.12
C ALA A 43 13.14 17.89 -6.39
N GLY A 44 13.62 18.41 -7.52
CA GLY A 44 15.04 18.37 -7.88
C GLY A 44 15.55 17.02 -8.36
N ARG A 45 14.67 16.01 -8.54
CA ARG A 45 15.04 14.71 -9.13
C ARG A 45 14.49 14.55 -10.55
N GLU A 46 15.33 14.09 -11.44
CA GLU A 46 14.90 13.64 -12.77
C GLU A 46 14.11 12.34 -12.65
N PHE A 47 13.09 12.17 -13.47
CA PHE A 47 12.36 10.91 -13.55
C PHE A 47 11.98 10.54 -14.97
N ALA A 48 11.79 9.25 -15.21
CA ALA A 48 11.21 8.68 -16.40
C ALA A 48 9.94 7.91 -16.03
N GLU A 49 8.84 8.15 -16.76
CA GLU A 49 7.63 7.35 -16.64
C GLU A 49 7.88 5.94 -17.15
N GLN A 50 7.39 4.95 -16.43
CA GLN A 50 7.48 3.55 -16.81
C GLN A 50 6.10 3.03 -17.20
N ALA A 51 6.03 2.35 -18.34
CA ALA A 51 4.82 1.66 -18.75
C ALA A 51 4.65 0.37 -17.94
N LEU A 52 3.40 0.07 -17.58
CA LEU A 52 3.01 -1.20 -17.00
C LEU A 52 2.25 -2.03 -18.03
N ASP A 53 2.43 -3.34 -17.96
CA ASP A 53 1.69 -4.28 -18.79
C ASP A 53 0.19 -4.20 -18.49
N ALA A 54 -0.64 -4.29 -19.53
CA ALA A 54 -2.11 -4.22 -19.40
C ALA A 54 -2.65 -5.37 -18.52
N ASP A 55 -2.10 -6.57 -18.67
CA ASP A 55 -2.50 -7.74 -17.88
C ASP A 55 -2.19 -7.52 -16.38
N PHE A 56 -1.06 -6.85 -16.08
CA PHE A 56 -0.70 -6.49 -14.71
C PHE A 56 -1.69 -5.46 -14.12
N LEU A 57 -2.08 -4.45 -14.90
CA LEU A 57 -3.05 -3.44 -14.48
C LEU A 57 -4.43 -4.06 -14.22
N ASP A 58 -4.86 -5.01 -15.06
CA ASP A 58 -6.12 -5.73 -14.90
C ASP A 58 -6.15 -6.60 -13.63
N VAL A 59 -5.03 -7.21 -13.27
CA VAL A 59 -4.89 -7.97 -12.02
C VAL A 59 -4.85 -7.04 -10.81
N LEU A 60 -4.16 -5.92 -10.91
CA LEU A 60 -3.98 -4.96 -9.81
C LEU A 60 -5.29 -4.29 -9.42
N ARG A 61 -6.15 -3.98 -10.38
CA ARG A 61 -7.45 -3.30 -10.21
C ARG A 61 -7.37 -2.03 -9.34
N ALA A 62 -6.23 -1.36 -9.37
CA ALA A 62 -6.07 -0.05 -8.77
C ALA A 62 -6.84 0.99 -9.60
N ARG A 63 -7.39 2.00 -8.94
CA ARG A 63 -8.08 3.12 -9.62
C ARG A 63 -7.09 4.02 -10.35
N GLU A 64 -5.93 4.26 -9.74
CA GLU A 64 -4.83 5.00 -10.32
C GLU A 64 -3.53 4.28 -10.04
N VAL A 65 -2.61 4.36 -10.99
CA VAL A 65 -1.26 3.80 -10.87
C VAL A 65 -0.26 4.82 -11.35
N LEU A 66 0.84 4.92 -10.62
CA LEU A 66 2.03 5.67 -11.02
C LEU A 66 3.22 4.73 -10.96
N PHE A 67 4.01 4.66 -12.03
CA PHE A 67 5.27 3.94 -12.04
C PHE A 67 6.36 4.82 -12.66
N ARG A 68 7.37 5.16 -11.86
CA ARG A 68 8.47 6.04 -12.26
C ARG A 68 9.82 5.50 -11.85
N THR A 69 10.82 5.80 -12.66
CA THR A 69 12.22 5.64 -12.27
C THR A 69 12.80 7.02 -12.02
N TYR A 70 13.29 7.26 -10.82
CA TYR A 70 14.05 8.45 -10.45
C TYR A 70 15.53 8.23 -10.68
N ASP A 71 16.22 9.30 -11.08
CA ASP A 71 17.64 9.28 -11.43
C ASP A 71 17.97 8.14 -12.42
N PRO A 72 17.28 8.06 -13.59
CA PRO A 72 17.31 6.88 -14.46
C PRO A 72 18.70 6.59 -15.07
N HIS A 73 19.59 7.56 -15.02
CA HIS A 73 20.97 7.46 -15.53
C HIS A 73 22.00 7.16 -14.43
N ALA A 74 21.58 7.03 -13.17
CA ALA A 74 22.45 6.63 -12.07
C ALA A 74 22.76 5.12 -12.13
N ASP A 75 23.89 4.71 -11.56
CA ASP A 75 24.25 3.29 -11.43
C ASP A 75 23.23 2.52 -10.60
N GLU A 76 22.61 3.18 -9.64
CA GLU A 76 21.61 2.63 -8.73
C GLU A 76 20.35 3.52 -8.72
N PRO A 77 19.53 3.46 -9.79
CA PRO A 77 18.29 4.25 -9.87
C PRO A 77 17.25 3.81 -8.84
N VAL A 78 16.25 4.65 -8.63
CA VAL A 78 15.16 4.35 -7.68
C VAL A 78 13.84 4.23 -8.43
N TRP A 79 13.17 3.08 -8.31
CA TRP A 79 11.83 2.87 -8.84
C TRP A 79 10.79 3.20 -7.78
N LEU A 80 9.82 4.01 -8.15
CA LEU A 80 8.64 4.32 -7.37
C LEU A 80 7.42 3.73 -8.05
N PHE A 81 6.69 2.89 -7.32
CA PHE A 81 5.37 2.41 -7.70
C PHE A 81 4.34 2.88 -6.69
N LEU A 82 3.25 3.48 -7.17
CA LEU A 82 2.07 3.83 -6.36
C LEU A 82 0.83 3.23 -7.00
N GLY A 83 -0.04 2.65 -6.16
CA GLY A 83 -1.35 2.20 -6.56
C GLY A 83 -2.41 2.76 -5.61
N TYR A 84 -3.40 3.48 -6.13
CA TYR A 84 -4.52 3.99 -5.34
C TYR A 84 -5.74 3.10 -5.47
N PHE A 85 -6.29 2.72 -4.34
CA PHE A 85 -7.48 1.88 -4.19
C PHE A 85 -8.55 2.67 -3.45
N ASP A 86 -9.60 3.07 -4.16
CA ASP A 86 -10.72 3.88 -3.63
C ASP A 86 -11.62 3.08 -2.68
N ARG A 87 -11.61 1.77 -2.80
CA ARG A 87 -12.38 0.83 -1.97
C ARG A 87 -11.76 -0.57 -1.99
N GLN A 88 -12.03 -1.32 -0.93
CA GLN A 88 -11.58 -2.72 -0.80
C GLN A 88 -12.68 -3.68 -1.26
N LYS A 89 -12.90 -3.79 -2.58
CA LYS A 89 -13.83 -4.80 -3.14
C LYS A 89 -13.16 -6.18 -3.24
N GLU A 90 -13.98 -7.23 -3.23
CA GLU A 90 -13.51 -8.59 -3.56
C GLU A 90 -12.82 -8.58 -4.93
N GLY A 91 -11.54 -8.99 -4.95
CA GLY A 91 -10.70 -9.00 -6.15
C GLY A 91 -9.83 -7.75 -6.37
N SER A 92 -10.01 -6.64 -5.64
CA SER A 92 -9.08 -5.51 -5.63
C SER A 92 -8.30 -5.47 -4.31
N GLN A 93 -7.68 -6.58 -3.95
CA GLN A 93 -6.84 -6.62 -2.76
C GLN A 93 -5.44 -6.12 -3.12
N VAL A 94 -4.94 -5.21 -2.30
CA VAL A 94 -3.54 -4.79 -2.39
C VAL A 94 -2.67 -6.01 -2.14
N HIS A 95 -2.01 -6.50 -3.20
CA HIS A 95 -1.11 -7.63 -3.09
C HIS A 95 0.18 -7.21 -2.38
N SER A 96 0.61 -8.04 -1.43
CA SER A 96 1.89 -7.81 -0.77
C SER A 96 3.05 -8.16 -1.71
N PRO A 97 4.11 -7.34 -1.77
CA PRO A 97 5.34 -7.68 -2.48
C PRO A 97 5.91 -9.06 -2.11
N ARG A 98 5.66 -9.54 -0.90
CA ARG A 98 6.03 -10.89 -0.45
C ARG A 98 5.49 -12.01 -1.33
N HIS A 99 4.37 -11.79 -2.02
CA HIS A 99 3.79 -12.77 -2.94
C HIS A 99 4.17 -12.48 -4.39
N CYS A 100 4.25 -11.20 -4.77
CA CYS A 100 4.52 -10.80 -6.15
C CYS A 100 5.97 -11.10 -6.57
N TYR A 101 6.95 -10.83 -5.72
CA TYR A 101 8.37 -11.04 -6.06
C TYR A 101 8.69 -12.51 -6.32
N PRO A 102 8.32 -13.49 -5.45
CA PRO A 102 8.54 -14.90 -5.75
C PRO A 102 7.83 -15.37 -7.01
N GLY A 103 6.60 -14.90 -7.25
CA GLY A 103 5.84 -15.22 -8.46
C GLY A 103 6.47 -14.71 -9.76
N SER A 104 7.34 -13.70 -9.68
CA SER A 104 8.08 -13.13 -10.83
C SER A 104 9.56 -13.57 -10.90
N GLY A 105 9.93 -14.63 -10.18
CA GLY A 105 11.27 -15.23 -10.26
C GLY A 105 12.33 -14.58 -9.36
N TRP A 106 11.91 -13.79 -8.36
CA TRP A 106 12.80 -13.22 -7.35
C TRP A 106 12.76 -14.04 -6.08
N ASN A 107 13.91 -14.30 -5.48
CA ASN A 107 14.02 -14.90 -4.15
C ASN A 107 14.08 -13.81 -3.09
N ILE A 108 13.32 -13.94 -2.03
CA ILE A 108 13.42 -13.07 -0.85
C ILE A 108 14.56 -13.61 0.02
N GLU A 109 15.64 -12.83 0.15
CA GLU A 109 16.80 -13.18 0.98
C GLU A 109 16.60 -12.73 2.43
N GLN A 110 15.95 -11.58 2.64
CA GLN A 110 15.77 -10.98 3.95
C GLN A 110 14.49 -10.14 4.00
N GLU A 111 13.83 -10.16 5.15
CA GLU A 111 12.74 -9.25 5.48
C GLU A 111 13.15 -8.34 6.63
N LEU A 112 12.88 -7.05 6.51
CA LEU A 112 13.22 -6.04 7.48
C LEU A 112 11.99 -5.22 7.83
N ALA A 113 11.91 -4.76 9.06
CA ALA A 113 10.98 -3.72 9.49
C ALA A 113 11.81 -2.47 9.80
N LEU A 114 11.66 -1.45 8.96
CA LEU A 114 12.39 -0.20 9.10
C LEU A 114 11.48 0.80 9.82
N PRO A 115 11.96 1.48 10.88
CA PRO A 115 11.18 2.54 11.49
C PRO A 115 10.98 3.65 10.45
N ALA A 116 9.74 4.04 10.21
CA ALA A 116 9.44 5.27 9.49
C ALA A 116 9.83 6.42 10.42
N THR A 117 10.97 7.05 10.15
CA THR A 117 11.51 8.10 11.01
C THR A 117 10.72 9.42 10.97
N TRP A 118 9.69 9.49 10.10
CA TRP A 118 8.89 10.69 9.85
C TRP A 118 7.47 10.63 10.40
N ARG A 119 6.98 9.42 10.78
CA ARG A 119 5.70 9.20 11.46
C ARG A 119 5.79 7.94 12.31
N ASP A 120 4.84 7.76 13.24
CA ASP A 120 4.71 6.55 14.09
C ASP A 120 4.27 5.32 13.26
N GLY A 121 4.99 5.04 12.17
CA GLY A 121 4.71 3.95 11.24
C GLY A 121 5.92 3.02 11.05
N VAL A 122 5.67 1.91 10.36
CA VAL A 122 6.70 0.95 9.97
C VAL A 122 6.66 0.79 8.46
N VAL A 123 7.81 0.95 7.83
CA VAL A 123 8.04 0.58 6.43
C VAL A 123 8.63 -0.82 6.42
N HIS A 124 7.97 -1.74 5.73
CA HIS A 124 8.57 -3.05 5.50
C HIS A 124 9.54 -3.00 4.33
N ALA A 125 10.63 -3.75 4.43
CA ALA A 125 11.58 -3.89 3.36
C ALA A 125 11.92 -5.35 3.10
N LEU A 126 12.11 -5.68 1.83
CA LEU A 126 12.59 -6.97 1.35
C LEU A 126 13.92 -6.78 0.65
N VAL A 127 14.86 -7.64 0.94
CA VAL A 127 16.02 -7.86 0.07
C VAL A 127 15.67 -9.00 -0.86
N VAL A 128 15.64 -8.71 -2.14
CA VAL A 128 15.29 -9.70 -3.17
C VAL A 128 16.44 -9.89 -4.16
N ASN A 129 16.55 -11.10 -4.74
CA ASN A 129 17.59 -11.47 -5.67
C ASN A 129 17.03 -12.39 -6.78
N ASN A 130 17.33 -12.09 -8.02
CA ASN A 130 16.95 -12.89 -9.19
C ASN A 130 18.14 -13.63 -9.84
N GLY A 131 19.29 -13.70 -9.18
CA GLY A 131 20.53 -14.28 -9.67
C GLY A 131 21.38 -13.34 -10.53
N ARG A 132 20.86 -12.19 -10.94
CA ARG A 132 21.59 -11.16 -11.71
C ARG A 132 21.72 -9.86 -10.92
N GLU A 133 20.74 -9.55 -10.14
CA GLU A 133 20.63 -8.29 -9.41
C GLU A 133 20.06 -8.55 -8.01
N ARG A 134 20.59 -7.84 -7.02
CA ARG A 134 20.00 -7.70 -5.68
C ARG A 134 19.31 -6.34 -5.60
N ARG A 135 18.14 -6.32 -4.98
CA ARG A 135 17.33 -5.13 -4.85
C ARG A 135 16.75 -5.00 -3.46
N LEU A 136 16.79 -3.80 -2.92
CA LEU A 136 16.02 -3.43 -1.74
C LEU A 136 14.65 -2.92 -2.19
N VAL A 137 13.59 -3.41 -1.57
CA VAL A 137 12.20 -3.04 -1.84
C VAL A 137 11.55 -2.60 -0.55
N CYS A 138 11.38 -1.31 -0.37
CA CYS A 138 10.64 -0.72 0.74
C CYS A 138 9.18 -0.56 0.33
N PHE A 139 8.23 -0.91 1.20
CA PHE A 139 6.81 -0.75 0.89
C PHE A 139 5.98 -0.47 2.14
N TRP A 140 4.87 0.22 1.93
CA TRP A 140 3.88 0.55 2.96
C TRP A 140 2.50 0.77 2.36
N TYR A 141 1.51 0.82 3.22
CA TYR A 141 0.14 1.16 2.92
C TYR A 141 -0.21 2.46 3.62
N GLN A 142 -0.65 3.44 2.88
CA GLN A 142 -0.98 4.75 3.42
C GLN A 142 -2.46 5.04 3.24
N THR A 143 -3.13 5.31 4.36
CA THR A 143 -4.49 5.83 4.39
C THR A 143 -4.44 7.32 4.75
N PRO A 144 -5.55 8.08 4.68
CA PRO A 144 -5.59 9.44 5.19
C PRO A 144 -5.19 9.57 6.67
N PHE A 145 -5.27 8.47 7.44
CA PHE A 145 -5.15 8.50 8.91
C PHE A 145 -3.94 7.74 9.46
N ALA A 146 -3.33 6.84 8.70
CA ALA A 146 -2.26 5.98 9.19
C ALA A 146 -1.35 5.47 8.06
N ILE A 147 -0.13 5.10 8.44
CA ILE A 147 0.83 4.36 7.62
C ILE A 147 0.99 2.98 8.24
N GLU A 148 0.77 1.95 7.44
CA GLU A 148 0.85 0.56 7.87
C GLU A 148 1.82 -0.21 6.98
N GLY A 149 2.77 -0.92 7.58
CA GLY A 149 3.70 -1.76 6.84
C GLY A 149 3.16 -3.16 6.54
N ASP A 150 2.07 -3.56 7.20
CA ASP A 150 1.54 -4.91 7.14
C ASP A 150 0.05 -4.93 6.77
N VAL A 151 -0.33 -5.92 5.93
CA VAL A 151 -1.72 -6.08 5.45
C VAL A 151 -2.71 -6.33 6.60
N LEU A 152 -2.29 -7.05 7.66
CA LEU A 152 -3.19 -7.32 8.78
C LEU A 152 -3.49 -6.04 9.56
N ARG A 153 -2.46 -5.24 9.83
CA ARG A 153 -2.63 -3.93 10.48
C ARG A 153 -3.46 -2.99 9.62
N LEU A 154 -3.23 -2.97 8.31
CA LEU A 154 -4.07 -2.25 7.36
C LEU A 154 -5.54 -2.66 7.49
N LYS A 155 -5.85 -3.97 7.50
CA LYS A 155 -7.23 -4.46 7.64
C LYS A 155 -7.87 -4.00 8.96
N VAL A 156 -7.11 -3.99 10.05
CA VAL A 156 -7.60 -3.46 11.35
C VAL A 156 -7.88 -1.97 11.26
N ALA A 157 -6.96 -1.19 10.65
CA ALA A 157 -7.13 0.25 10.44
C ALA A 157 -8.38 0.55 9.58
N LEU A 158 -8.56 -0.16 8.47
CA LEU A 158 -9.72 0.00 7.58
C LEU A 158 -11.03 -0.39 8.27
N THR A 159 -11.04 -1.48 9.06
CA THR A 159 -12.21 -1.86 9.85
C THR A 159 -12.58 -0.77 10.84
N ARG A 160 -11.60 -0.18 11.53
CA ARG A 160 -11.83 0.96 12.43
C ARG A 160 -12.38 2.17 11.67
N GLN A 161 -11.85 2.47 10.48
CA GLN A 161 -12.36 3.56 9.63
C GLN A 161 -13.82 3.31 9.22
N ALA A 162 -14.14 2.08 8.79
CA ALA A 162 -15.50 1.67 8.44
C ALA A 162 -16.47 1.88 9.60
N LEU A 163 -16.13 1.47 10.81
CA LEU A 163 -16.94 1.68 12.03
C LEU A 163 -17.18 3.16 12.32
N LEU A 164 -16.20 4.02 11.98
CA LEU A 164 -16.27 5.47 12.14
C LEU A 164 -16.90 6.19 10.93
N ARG A 165 -17.39 5.44 9.93
CA ARG A 165 -17.90 5.96 8.65
C ARG A 165 -16.93 6.92 7.95
N ARG A 166 -15.63 6.58 7.99
CA ARG A 166 -14.55 7.31 7.33
C ARG A 166 -14.18 6.64 6.01
N PRO A 167 -13.58 7.38 5.06
CA PRO A 167 -13.06 6.80 3.83
C PRO A 167 -12.09 5.65 4.10
N GLN A 168 -12.15 4.60 3.27
CA GLN A 168 -11.35 3.38 3.37
C GLN A 168 -10.36 3.26 2.21
N ASP A 169 -10.07 4.37 1.57
CA ASP A 169 -9.12 4.47 0.49
C ASP A 169 -7.67 4.28 0.97
N VAL A 170 -6.88 3.66 0.14
CA VAL A 170 -5.49 3.28 0.43
C VAL A 170 -4.61 3.59 -0.76
N VAL A 171 -3.46 4.20 -0.51
CA VAL A 171 -2.33 4.21 -1.44
C VAL A 171 -1.36 3.12 -1.00
N PHE A 172 -1.13 2.14 -1.86
CA PHE A 172 0.02 1.25 -1.75
C PHE A 172 1.22 1.94 -2.38
N ALA A 173 2.31 2.03 -1.64
CA ALA A 173 3.55 2.62 -2.09
C ALA A 173 4.68 1.60 -2.01
N SER A 174 5.51 1.56 -3.05
CA SER A 174 6.71 0.75 -3.09
C SER A 174 7.85 1.54 -3.72
N VAL A 175 8.97 1.59 -3.00
CA VAL A 175 10.23 2.21 -3.46
C VAL A 175 11.27 1.12 -3.52
N SER A 176 11.90 0.94 -4.69
CA SER A 176 12.93 -0.08 -4.84
C SER A 176 14.19 0.47 -5.51
N THR A 177 15.34 -0.08 -5.16
CA THR A 177 16.64 0.31 -5.72
C THR A 177 17.57 -0.89 -5.76
N PRO A 178 18.37 -1.07 -6.84
CA PRO A 178 19.39 -2.10 -6.87
C PRO A 178 20.53 -1.70 -5.93
N PHE A 179 21.34 -2.68 -5.54
CA PHE A 179 22.57 -2.43 -4.81
C PHE A 179 23.57 -3.57 -5.01
N THR A 180 24.85 -3.23 -5.00
CA THR A 180 25.96 -4.20 -5.17
C THR A 180 26.81 -4.36 -3.93
N GLY A 181 26.76 -3.42 -3.00
CA GLY A 181 27.53 -3.41 -1.75
C GLY A 181 26.70 -3.73 -0.52
N GLY A 182 26.93 -2.99 0.56
CA GLY A 182 26.13 -3.03 1.78
C GLY A 182 24.71 -2.53 1.58
N ILE A 183 23.80 -2.99 2.42
CA ILE A 183 22.38 -2.62 2.34
C ILE A 183 22.12 -1.19 2.86
N GLU A 184 23.01 -0.65 3.68
CA GLU A 184 22.83 0.63 4.36
C GLU A 184 22.67 1.80 3.37
N PRO A 185 23.54 1.99 2.34
CA PRO A 185 23.37 3.07 1.36
C PRO A 185 22.08 2.93 0.55
N ALA A 186 21.69 1.69 0.21
CA ALA A 186 20.42 1.44 -0.48
C ALA A 186 19.23 1.80 0.40
N THR A 187 19.31 1.49 1.71
CA THR A 187 18.28 1.82 2.69
C THR A 187 18.13 3.34 2.84
N GLU A 188 19.22 4.06 2.98
CA GLU A 188 19.21 5.53 3.08
C GLU A 188 18.59 6.17 1.83
N ARG A 189 18.99 5.71 0.65
CA ARG A 189 18.47 6.20 -0.64
C ARG A 189 16.97 5.92 -0.79
N ALA A 190 16.54 4.69 -0.51
CA ALA A 190 15.13 4.31 -0.60
C ALA A 190 14.26 5.06 0.42
N LEU A 191 14.72 5.21 1.66
CA LEU A 191 13.99 5.93 2.71
C LEU A 191 13.95 7.44 2.45
N ALA A 192 14.97 8.04 1.83
CA ALA A 192 14.93 9.44 1.43
C ALA A 192 13.79 9.69 0.43
N VAL A 193 13.68 8.85 -0.61
CA VAL A 193 12.58 8.91 -1.58
C VAL A 193 11.23 8.60 -0.91
N ALA A 194 11.16 7.57 -0.08
CA ALA A 194 9.93 7.17 0.60
C ALA A 194 9.35 8.30 1.46
N ARG A 195 10.19 9.09 2.14
CA ARG A 195 9.77 10.24 2.94
C ARG A 195 9.12 11.33 2.08
N GLU A 196 9.73 11.66 0.95
CA GLU A 196 9.20 12.69 0.07
C GLU A 196 7.86 12.25 -0.55
N VAL A 197 7.79 10.98 -0.98
CA VAL A 197 6.57 10.36 -1.50
C VAL A 197 5.45 10.37 -0.46
N GLU A 198 5.75 10.01 0.79
CA GLU A 198 4.78 10.03 1.88
C GLU A 198 4.19 11.44 2.06
N ASN A 199 5.03 12.47 2.07
CA ASN A 199 4.59 13.85 2.19
C ASN A 199 3.67 14.26 1.02
N GLU A 200 4.00 13.86 -0.21
CA GLU A 200 3.17 14.12 -1.38
C GLU A 200 1.81 13.42 -1.28
N ILE A 201 1.76 12.17 -0.83
CA ILE A 201 0.50 11.45 -0.61
C ILE A 201 -0.35 12.16 0.45
N VAL A 202 0.25 12.62 1.55
CA VAL A 202 -0.45 13.41 2.58
C VAL A 202 -1.02 14.70 1.98
N ARG A 203 -0.25 15.39 1.14
CA ARG A 203 -0.70 16.60 0.44
C ARG A 203 -1.91 16.31 -0.46
N LEU A 204 -1.89 15.19 -1.18
CA LEU A 204 -3.01 14.76 -2.01
C LEU A 204 -4.26 14.48 -1.17
N TYR A 205 -4.14 13.70 -0.09
CA TYR A 205 -5.25 13.46 0.84
C TYR A 205 -5.80 14.75 1.46
N GLY A 206 -4.94 15.69 1.85
CA GLY A 206 -5.37 16.97 2.41
C GLY A 206 -6.14 17.89 1.45
N ARG A 207 -6.08 17.66 0.15
CA ARG A 207 -6.91 18.37 -0.85
C ARG A 207 -8.35 17.90 -0.78
N PHE A 208 -8.60 16.63 -0.55
CA PHE A 208 -9.95 16.07 -0.43
C PHE A 208 -10.68 16.56 0.82
N GLU A 209 -9.97 16.75 1.94
CA GLU A 209 -10.58 17.23 3.17
C GLU A 209 -11.00 18.72 3.10
N ARG A 210 -10.42 19.48 2.16
CA ARG A 210 -10.68 20.91 1.98
C ARG A 210 -11.72 21.24 0.91
N LYS A 211 -12.22 20.26 0.16
CA LYS A 211 -13.28 20.45 -0.82
C LYS A 211 -14.61 20.49 -0.07
N PRO A 212 -15.34 21.63 -0.04
CA PRO A 212 -16.69 21.65 0.52
C PRO A 212 -17.60 20.73 -0.31
N ALA A 213 -18.47 20.01 0.40
CA ALA A 213 -19.49 19.15 -0.18
C ALA A 213 -20.50 19.98 -1.01
#